data_8a15a4821f20f61932d92b62ccb52bf4
#
_entry.id   8a15a4821f20f61932d92b62ccb52bf4
#
_cell.length_a   1.000
_cell.length_b   1.000
_cell.length_c   1.000
_cell.angle_alpha   90.00
_cell.angle_beta   90.00
_cell.angle_gamma   90.00
#
_symmetry.space_group_name_H-M   'P 1'
#
loop_
_entity.id
_entity.type
_entity.pdbx_description
1 polymer ?
#
loop_
_entity_poly.entity_id
_entity_poly.type
_entity_poly.pdbx_seq_one_letter_code
_entity_poly.pdbx_strand_id
1 'polypeptide(L)'
;MSFCNTRSMIRLSFFKKNIDSLVAAAAGFLIIFLFTRHSGIGVCPDGVVYTTAAENLRATGKYIDFTRGPVIDFPAFYSIFLSGIMWLTGLKPLAFAPFLNAFLFAAIIYLAGIIMEQFEYRSKWYKAAILSCIVLSPGLLEDYSMMWSETLFILFLLLFMMAMYRYLQYGSKKALITAAIITAFACITRYAGITIIATGGIIILLNNKLSLPKRFTDGLIFGAISPLLLIINFWRNYMVSGTLTGHREQSITPLITNIHDAGIVFSGWLPFVHGNNTSAIIVVIAIIAGLIILCVTQFLKDHRISRYESIAAAYALFYILFIIVTATISRFEGLISRFMTPAFIPLLWSGSYWLVPLSKQSKTFVKKLSLAGLGIFILSSFQYNQLAADAETWDGVKDAGIPGYTEDQWTKSETVQFIEKNALPFKENYTIYSDAYDAVYWFTGRPGKFLPPREYEPAVKEFLNDPHCYMVWFNDGANSDLIDLNFITRIKKMKLVKQFSDGAIYEYGK
;
A
#
# COMPACT_ATOMS: atom_id res chain seq x y z
N MET A 1 49.60 3.05 -6.51
CA MET A 1 49.05 2.43 -5.28
C MET A 1 48.17 3.33 -4.40
N SER A 2 48.02 4.63 -4.65
CA SER A 2 47.27 5.57 -3.79
C SER A 2 45.74 5.60 -4.02
N PHE A 3 45.22 5.26 -5.19
CA PHE A 3 43.81 5.35 -5.54
C PHE A 3 42.90 4.22 -4.95
N CYS A 4 43.50 3.11 -4.57
CA CYS A 4 42.75 1.97 -4.01
C CYS A 4 42.41 2.19 -2.53
N ASN A 5 43.28 2.88 -1.77
CA ASN A 5 43.10 3.13 -0.34
C ASN A 5 42.02 4.18 -0.03
N THR A 6 41.85 5.18 -0.87
CA THR A 6 40.86 6.25 -0.67
C THR A 6 39.40 5.73 -0.85
N ARG A 7 39.19 4.86 -1.85
CA ARG A 7 37.86 4.24 -2.07
C ARG A 7 37.45 3.28 -0.93
N SER A 8 38.40 2.54 -0.37
CA SER A 8 38.14 1.63 0.75
C SER A 8 37.85 2.41 2.04
N MET A 9 38.58 3.49 2.32
CA MET A 9 38.32 4.35 3.48
C MET A 9 36.98 5.09 3.39
N ILE A 10 36.58 5.57 2.22
CA ILE A 10 35.28 6.19 2.00
C ILE A 10 34.15 5.17 2.19
N ARG A 11 34.31 3.93 1.70
CA ARG A 11 33.35 2.85 1.93
C ARG A 11 33.23 2.50 3.41
N LEU A 12 34.34 2.33 4.14
CA LEU A 12 34.33 2.02 5.57
C LEU A 12 33.67 3.13 6.40
N SER A 13 33.91 4.40 6.07
CA SER A 13 33.28 5.53 6.75
C SER A 13 31.78 5.60 6.49
N PHE A 14 31.34 5.28 5.27
CA PHE A 14 29.93 5.22 4.90
C PHE A 14 29.19 4.09 5.68
N PHE A 15 29.79 2.89 5.75
CA PHE A 15 29.22 1.78 6.52
C PHE A 15 29.13 2.10 8.01
N LYS A 16 30.20 2.63 8.62
CA LYS A 16 30.20 3.02 10.05
C LYS A 16 29.13 4.07 10.37
N LYS A 17 28.83 4.96 9.43
CA LYS A 17 27.85 6.04 9.60
C LYS A 17 26.39 5.53 9.53
N ASN A 18 26.14 4.43 8.84
CA ASN A 18 24.79 3.91 8.58
C ASN A 18 24.56 2.55 9.24
N ILE A 19 25.36 2.15 10.22
CA ILE A 19 25.22 0.86 10.88
C ILE A 19 23.90 0.73 11.64
N ASP A 20 23.41 1.81 12.23
CA ASP A 20 22.11 1.92 12.88
C ASP A 20 20.96 1.64 11.89
N SER A 21 21.04 2.20 10.69
CA SER A 21 20.06 1.95 9.61
C SER A 21 20.11 0.49 9.15
N LEU A 22 21.30 -0.10 9.09
CA LEU A 22 21.48 -1.50 8.70
C LEU A 22 20.91 -2.45 9.76
N VAL A 23 21.15 -2.16 11.04
CA VAL A 23 20.60 -2.94 12.16
C VAL A 23 19.06 -2.86 12.16
N ALA A 24 18.49 -1.66 11.99
CA ALA A 24 17.05 -1.48 11.90
C ALA A 24 16.46 -2.23 10.69
N ALA A 25 17.13 -2.17 9.53
CA ALA A 25 16.71 -2.89 8.32
C ALA A 25 16.76 -4.42 8.52
N ALA A 26 17.79 -4.93 9.18
CA ALA A 26 17.88 -6.35 9.51
C ALA A 26 16.78 -6.78 10.49
N ALA A 27 16.44 -5.94 11.48
CA ALA A 27 15.33 -6.19 12.38
C ALA A 27 13.99 -6.24 11.61
N GLY A 28 13.74 -5.27 10.72
CA GLY A 28 12.54 -5.28 9.88
C GLY A 28 12.45 -6.51 8.98
N PHE A 29 13.57 -6.92 8.35
CA PHE A 29 13.62 -8.16 7.59
C PHE A 29 13.20 -9.37 8.43
N LEU A 30 13.77 -9.50 9.62
CA LEU A 30 13.49 -10.62 10.51
C LEU A 30 12.04 -10.64 10.98
N ILE A 31 11.45 -9.48 11.27
CA ILE A 31 10.05 -9.38 11.70
C ILE A 31 9.12 -9.90 10.59
N ILE A 32 9.26 -9.40 9.36
CA ILE A 32 8.42 -9.88 8.25
C ILE A 32 8.65 -11.36 7.98
N PHE A 33 9.89 -11.82 8.03
CA PHE A 33 10.20 -13.25 7.87
C PHE A 33 9.53 -14.11 8.95
N LEU A 34 9.50 -13.65 10.21
CA LEU A 34 8.83 -14.34 11.30
C LEU A 34 7.32 -14.33 11.14
N PHE A 35 6.72 -13.17 10.81
CA PHE A 35 5.27 -13.05 10.58
C PHE A 35 4.78 -13.98 9.47
N THR A 36 5.57 -14.12 8.40
CA THR A 36 5.20 -14.98 7.27
C THR A 36 5.64 -16.45 7.40
N ARG A 37 6.14 -16.86 8.57
CA ARG A 37 6.72 -18.21 8.76
C ARG A 37 5.68 -19.32 8.76
N HIS A 38 4.49 -19.09 9.32
CA HIS A 38 3.45 -20.11 9.46
C HIS A 38 2.78 -20.44 8.13
N SER A 39 2.15 -19.44 7.50
CA SER A 39 1.33 -19.62 6.31
C SER A 39 1.94 -19.06 5.02
N GLY A 40 3.15 -18.49 5.09
CA GLY A 40 3.72 -17.72 3.99
C GLY A 40 3.16 -16.30 3.94
N ILE A 41 3.23 -15.67 2.76
CA ILE A 41 2.66 -14.33 2.51
C ILE A 41 1.14 -14.40 2.51
N GLY A 42 0.47 -13.41 3.09
CA GLY A 42 -0.98 -13.28 3.02
C GLY A 42 -1.46 -12.97 1.60
N VAL A 43 -2.53 -13.63 1.17
CA VAL A 43 -3.11 -13.45 -0.16
C VAL A 43 -4.60 -13.12 -0.01
N CYS A 44 -4.99 -11.96 -0.51
CA CYS A 44 -6.36 -11.49 -0.61
C CYS A 44 -6.75 -11.36 -2.10
N PRO A 45 -7.97 -10.93 -2.44
CA PRO A 45 -8.43 -10.78 -3.84
C PRO A 45 -7.41 -10.10 -4.77
N ASP A 46 -6.82 -8.97 -4.35
CA ASP A 46 -5.77 -8.27 -5.14
C ASP A 46 -4.56 -9.16 -5.40
N GLY A 47 -4.12 -9.91 -4.38
CA GLY A 47 -2.99 -10.84 -4.46
C GLY A 47 -3.24 -11.97 -5.46
N VAL A 48 -4.47 -12.48 -5.56
CA VAL A 48 -4.87 -13.47 -6.56
C VAL A 48 -4.72 -12.89 -7.96
N VAL A 49 -5.22 -11.66 -8.18
CA VAL A 49 -5.07 -10.99 -9.49
C VAL A 49 -3.58 -10.77 -9.82
N TYR A 50 -2.79 -10.24 -8.89
CA TYR A 50 -1.36 -9.97 -9.16
C TYR A 50 -0.57 -11.23 -9.47
N THR A 51 -0.78 -12.30 -8.72
CA THR A 51 -0.04 -13.56 -8.89
C THR A 51 -0.43 -14.26 -10.18
N THR A 52 -1.73 -14.38 -10.47
CA THR A 52 -2.21 -15.02 -11.70
C THR A 52 -1.85 -14.22 -12.94
N ALA A 53 -1.91 -12.89 -12.89
CA ALA A 53 -1.44 -12.06 -13.99
C ALA A 53 0.07 -12.20 -14.23
N ALA A 54 0.88 -12.34 -13.17
CA ALA A 54 2.32 -12.58 -13.30
C ALA A 54 2.61 -13.96 -13.92
N GLU A 55 1.87 -14.99 -13.51
CA GLU A 55 1.97 -16.35 -14.08
C GLU A 55 1.58 -16.37 -15.57
N ASN A 56 0.47 -15.71 -15.92
CA ASN A 56 0.01 -15.60 -17.30
C ASN A 56 0.98 -14.80 -18.18
N LEU A 57 1.54 -13.70 -17.68
CA LEU A 57 2.60 -12.94 -18.37
C LEU A 57 3.80 -13.82 -18.67
N ARG A 58 4.26 -14.61 -17.70
CA ARG A 58 5.39 -15.53 -17.89
C ARG A 58 5.08 -16.64 -18.88
N ALA A 59 3.89 -17.23 -18.81
CA ALA A 59 3.53 -18.40 -19.61
C ALA A 59 3.14 -18.04 -21.04
N THR A 60 2.44 -16.93 -21.25
CA THR A 60 1.77 -16.59 -22.52
C THR A 60 2.11 -15.20 -23.05
N GLY A 61 2.80 -14.37 -22.29
CA GLY A 61 3.01 -12.95 -22.60
C GLY A 61 1.77 -12.07 -22.48
N LYS A 62 0.62 -12.59 -22.02
CA LYS A 62 -0.64 -11.85 -21.92
C LYS A 62 -0.87 -11.36 -20.48
N TYR A 63 -1.25 -10.09 -20.32
CA TYR A 63 -1.62 -9.50 -19.04
C TYR A 63 -3.12 -9.72 -18.78
N ILE A 64 -3.44 -10.93 -18.32
CA ILE A 64 -4.79 -11.42 -17.99
C ILE A 64 -4.77 -12.05 -16.59
N ASP A 65 -5.92 -12.00 -15.90
CA ASP A 65 -6.07 -12.57 -14.57
C ASP A 65 -6.63 -14.02 -14.59
N PHE A 66 -7.05 -14.49 -13.43
CA PHE A 66 -7.64 -15.81 -13.23
C PHE A 66 -8.99 -16.00 -13.93
N THR A 67 -9.71 -14.94 -14.22
CA THR A 67 -10.97 -14.99 -15.00
C THR A 67 -10.71 -15.15 -16.50
N ARG A 68 -9.44 -15.13 -16.94
CA ARG A 68 -8.96 -15.06 -18.31
C ARG A 68 -9.32 -13.76 -19.03
N GLY A 69 -9.81 -12.77 -18.27
CA GLY A 69 -10.03 -11.41 -18.73
C GLY A 69 -8.77 -10.56 -18.68
N PRO A 70 -8.72 -9.44 -19.44
CA PRO A 70 -7.62 -8.49 -19.34
C PRO A 70 -7.66 -7.78 -17.98
N VAL A 71 -6.52 -7.72 -17.27
CA VAL A 71 -6.41 -6.91 -16.05
C VAL A 71 -6.44 -5.43 -16.42
N ILE A 72 -7.42 -4.71 -15.91
CA ILE A 72 -7.66 -3.27 -16.18
C ILE A 72 -7.80 -2.44 -14.90
N ASP A 73 -8.23 -3.07 -13.80
CA ASP A 73 -8.48 -2.40 -12.52
C ASP A 73 -7.19 -2.02 -11.78
N PHE A 74 -6.13 -2.77 -12.05
CA PHE A 74 -4.81 -2.57 -11.46
C PHE A 74 -3.78 -2.16 -12.52
N PRO A 75 -2.86 -1.23 -12.15
CA PRO A 75 -1.70 -0.93 -12.99
C PRO A 75 -0.78 -2.14 -13.15
N ALA A 76 -0.11 -2.25 -14.30
CA ALA A 76 0.52 -3.50 -14.70
C ALA A 76 1.86 -3.82 -14.01
N PHE A 77 2.56 -2.82 -13.44
CA PHE A 77 3.98 -3.01 -13.10
C PHE A 77 4.23 -4.01 -11.97
N TYR A 78 3.34 -4.09 -10.96
CA TYR A 78 3.55 -5.04 -9.87
C TYR A 78 3.53 -6.49 -10.38
N SER A 79 2.57 -6.86 -11.23
CA SER A 79 2.54 -8.19 -11.86
C SER A 79 3.72 -8.42 -12.82
N ILE A 80 4.16 -7.38 -13.57
CA ILE A 80 5.37 -7.44 -14.42
C ILE A 80 6.61 -7.71 -13.56
N PHE A 81 6.72 -7.02 -12.42
CA PHE A 81 7.83 -7.18 -11.47
C PHE A 81 7.87 -8.60 -10.89
N LEU A 82 6.71 -9.14 -10.44
CA LEU A 82 6.60 -10.51 -9.97
C LEU A 82 6.97 -11.51 -11.08
N SER A 83 6.46 -11.31 -12.31
CA SER A 83 6.79 -12.13 -13.48
C SER A 83 8.28 -12.12 -13.80
N GLY A 84 8.93 -10.95 -13.68
CA GLY A 84 10.38 -10.82 -13.84
C GLY A 84 11.17 -11.64 -12.80
N ILE A 85 10.74 -11.63 -11.54
CA ILE A 85 11.36 -12.47 -10.49
C ILE A 85 11.13 -13.96 -10.76
N MET A 86 9.93 -14.34 -11.20
CA MET A 86 9.63 -15.71 -11.62
C MET A 86 10.54 -16.18 -12.77
N TRP A 87 10.83 -15.28 -13.71
CA TRP A 87 11.73 -15.58 -14.83
C TRP A 87 13.17 -15.79 -14.35
N LEU A 88 13.63 -14.96 -13.41
CA LEU A 88 14.99 -15.03 -12.86
C LEU A 88 15.20 -16.25 -11.94
N THR A 89 14.20 -16.61 -11.14
CA THR A 89 14.32 -17.61 -10.07
C THR A 89 13.75 -18.98 -10.46
N GLY A 90 12.84 -19.03 -11.42
CA GLY A 90 12.06 -20.22 -11.73
C GLY A 90 10.92 -20.52 -10.75
N LEU A 91 10.83 -19.79 -9.63
CA LEU A 91 9.87 -20.02 -8.56
C LEU A 91 8.52 -19.36 -8.86
N LYS A 92 7.46 -19.86 -8.23
CA LYS A 92 6.14 -19.22 -8.19
C LYS A 92 6.13 -18.05 -7.19
N PRO A 93 5.23 -17.06 -7.35
CA PRO A 93 5.19 -15.86 -6.49
C PRO A 93 5.13 -16.18 -4.99
N LEU A 94 4.31 -17.12 -4.57
CA LEU A 94 4.18 -17.49 -3.16
C LEU A 94 5.47 -18.01 -2.53
N ALA A 95 6.32 -18.69 -3.31
CA ALA A 95 7.56 -19.26 -2.79
C ALA A 95 8.61 -18.18 -2.47
N PHE A 96 8.65 -17.07 -3.21
CA PHE A 96 9.63 -16.01 -3.00
C PHE A 96 9.09 -14.78 -2.29
N ALA A 97 7.77 -14.58 -2.26
CA ALA A 97 7.17 -13.35 -1.75
C ALA A 97 7.49 -13.04 -0.28
N PRO A 98 7.55 -14.02 0.66
CA PRO A 98 7.97 -13.74 2.03
C PRO A 98 9.35 -13.07 2.09
N PHE A 99 10.31 -13.61 1.34
CA PHE A 99 11.66 -13.05 1.27
C PHE A 99 11.69 -11.72 0.53
N LEU A 100 10.96 -11.61 -0.59
CA LEU A 100 10.86 -10.37 -1.36
C LEU A 100 10.34 -9.22 -0.50
N ASN A 101 9.22 -9.43 0.18
CA ASN A 101 8.62 -8.40 1.02
C ASN A 101 9.49 -8.08 2.24
N ALA A 102 10.14 -9.05 2.86
CA ALA A 102 11.13 -8.82 3.90
C ALA A 102 12.31 -7.96 3.40
N PHE A 103 12.81 -8.21 2.18
CA PHE A 103 13.84 -7.38 1.55
C PHE A 103 13.34 -5.97 1.20
N LEU A 104 12.13 -5.83 0.68
CA LEU A 104 11.54 -4.53 0.37
C LEU A 104 11.34 -3.71 1.65
N PHE A 105 10.88 -4.33 2.74
CA PHE A 105 10.74 -3.68 4.03
C PHE A 105 12.09 -3.23 4.59
N ALA A 106 13.09 -4.12 4.59
CA ALA A 106 14.45 -3.76 4.96
C ALA A 106 15.01 -2.61 4.11
N ALA A 107 14.73 -2.61 2.81
CA ALA A 107 15.19 -1.56 1.89
C ALA A 107 14.58 -0.19 2.24
N ILE A 108 13.27 -0.11 2.53
CA ILE A 108 12.64 1.18 2.90
C ILE A 108 13.15 1.68 4.26
N ILE A 109 13.37 0.81 5.24
CA ILE A 109 13.96 1.18 6.53
C ILE A 109 15.37 1.72 6.34
N TYR A 110 16.19 1.03 5.55
CA TYR A 110 17.55 1.45 5.26
C TYR A 110 17.60 2.79 4.53
N LEU A 111 16.74 2.96 3.51
CA LEU A 111 16.63 4.23 2.76
C LEU A 111 16.13 5.37 3.66
N ALA A 112 15.16 5.12 4.52
CA ALA A 112 14.69 6.10 5.50
C ALA A 112 15.84 6.57 6.40
N GLY A 113 16.65 5.64 6.89
CA GLY A 113 17.83 5.97 7.68
C GLY A 113 18.88 6.79 6.92
N ILE A 114 19.15 6.48 5.64
CA ILE A 114 20.06 7.26 4.77
C ILE A 114 19.51 8.67 4.53
N ILE A 115 18.21 8.80 4.29
CA ILE A 115 17.54 10.07 4.09
C ILE A 115 17.69 10.94 5.34
N MET A 116 17.47 10.39 6.52
CA MET A 116 17.60 11.12 7.78
C MET A 116 19.04 11.59 8.08
N GLU A 117 20.06 10.91 7.54
CA GLU A 117 21.43 11.41 7.58
C GLU A 117 21.65 12.70 6.78
N GLN A 118 20.73 13.08 5.94
CA GLN A 118 20.77 14.29 5.13
C GLN A 118 19.89 15.41 5.68
N PHE A 119 19.17 15.17 6.79
CA PHE A 119 18.41 16.22 7.46
C PHE A 119 19.35 17.32 7.99
N GLU A 120 18.89 18.56 7.98
CA GLU A 120 19.69 19.69 8.44
C GLU A 120 20.06 19.55 9.92
N TYR A 121 19.13 19.13 10.74
CA TYR A 121 19.34 18.90 12.16
C TYR A 121 19.39 17.40 12.45
N ARG A 122 20.63 16.87 12.57
CA ARG A 122 20.87 15.46 12.81
C ARG A 122 20.94 15.15 14.29
N SER A 123 20.34 14.01 14.66
CA SER A 123 20.44 13.43 15.99
C SER A 123 20.36 11.90 15.85
N LYS A 124 21.34 11.19 16.42
CA LYS A 124 21.34 9.71 16.40
C LYS A 124 20.13 9.14 17.17
N TRP A 125 19.78 9.77 18.29
CA TRP A 125 18.62 9.35 19.08
C TRP A 125 17.30 9.57 18.33
N TYR A 126 17.15 10.73 17.68
CA TYR A 126 15.99 11.00 16.84
C TYR A 126 15.89 9.99 15.69
N LYS A 127 17.01 9.71 15.01
CA LYS A 127 17.05 8.72 13.94
C LYS A 127 16.67 7.33 14.44
N ALA A 128 17.25 6.88 15.57
CA ALA A 128 16.91 5.58 16.15
C ALA A 128 15.43 5.50 16.53
N ALA A 129 14.87 6.56 17.11
CA ALA A 129 13.45 6.67 17.46
C ALA A 129 12.55 6.54 16.23
N ILE A 130 12.84 7.28 15.15
CA ILE A 130 12.04 7.21 13.91
C ILE A 130 12.17 5.84 13.25
N LEU A 131 13.38 5.28 13.19
CA LEU A 131 13.55 3.94 12.62
C LEU A 131 12.81 2.87 13.41
N SER A 132 12.78 2.96 14.76
CA SER A 132 11.98 2.05 15.57
C SER A 132 10.47 2.20 15.30
N CYS A 133 9.96 3.43 15.09
CA CYS A 133 8.58 3.67 14.69
C CYS A 133 8.24 3.05 13.33
N ILE A 134 9.20 3.05 12.39
CA ILE A 134 8.99 2.42 11.07
C ILE A 134 9.00 0.89 11.18
N VAL A 135 9.97 0.33 11.92
CA VAL A 135 10.14 -1.13 12.10
C VAL A 135 8.94 -1.76 12.80
N LEU A 136 8.36 -1.04 13.78
CA LEU A 136 7.25 -1.51 14.62
C LEU A 136 5.93 -0.84 14.21
N SER A 137 5.74 -0.46 12.97
CA SER A 137 4.48 0.09 12.50
C SER A 137 3.51 -1.02 12.12
N PRO A 138 2.37 -1.24 12.82
CA PRO A 138 1.42 -2.29 12.49
C PRO A 138 0.94 -2.21 11.04
N GLY A 139 0.63 -1.00 10.54
CA GLY A 139 0.21 -0.82 9.14
C GLY A 139 1.29 -1.20 8.13
N LEU A 140 2.57 -0.88 8.38
CA LEU A 140 3.66 -1.33 7.51
C LEU A 140 3.90 -2.84 7.64
N LEU A 141 3.81 -3.41 8.83
CA LEU A 141 3.94 -4.86 9.02
C LEU A 141 2.82 -5.61 8.30
N GLU A 142 1.58 -5.10 8.34
CA GLU A 142 0.46 -5.61 7.59
C GLU A 142 0.75 -5.57 6.08
N ASP A 143 1.09 -4.39 5.52
CA ASP A 143 1.36 -4.21 4.09
C ASP A 143 2.46 -5.16 3.58
N TYR A 144 3.56 -5.29 4.35
CA TYR A 144 4.69 -6.13 3.94
C TYR A 144 4.50 -7.62 4.24
N SER A 145 3.49 -7.99 5.02
CA SER A 145 3.08 -9.38 5.23
C SER A 145 2.09 -9.87 4.18
N MET A 146 1.57 -8.97 3.32
CA MET A 146 0.58 -9.27 2.30
C MET A 146 1.16 -9.16 0.88
N MET A 147 0.54 -9.84 -0.08
CA MET A 147 0.87 -9.75 -1.51
C MET A 147 0.25 -8.48 -2.11
N TRP A 148 0.74 -7.31 -1.69
CA TRP A 148 0.21 -6.01 -2.08
C TRP A 148 1.24 -5.13 -2.80
N SER A 149 0.76 -4.33 -3.74
CA SER A 149 1.59 -3.42 -4.54
C SER A 149 2.09 -2.20 -3.77
N GLU A 150 1.53 -1.93 -2.60
CA GLU A 150 1.96 -0.89 -1.65
C GLU A 150 3.43 -1.01 -1.27
N THR A 151 3.91 -2.24 -1.10
CA THR A 151 5.29 -2.55 -0.72
C THR A 151 6.32 -1.97 -1.70
N LEU A 152 6.07 -2.14 -2.99
CA LEU A 152 6.93 -1.60 -4.06
C LEU A 152 6.70 -0.10 -4.28
N PHE A 153 5.46 0.37 -4.09
CA PHE A 153 5.12 1.78 -4.22
C PHE A 153 5.83 2.66 -3.18
N ILE A 154 5.88 2.24 -1.91
CA ILE A 154 6.59 2.96 -0.84
C ILE A 154 8.09 3.03 -1.14
N LEU A 155 8.67 1.98 -1.69
CA LEU A 155 10.07 2.01 -2.15
C LEU A 155 10.29 3.09 -3.22
N PHE A 156 9.44 3.15 -4.25
CA PHE A 156 9.53 4.18 -5.29
C PHE A 156 9.32 5.58 -4.73
N LEU A 157 8.44 5.76 -3.75
CA LEU A 157 8.26 7.04 -3.07
C LEU A 157 9.56 7.53 -2.41
N LEU A 158 10.24 6.68 -1.65
CA LEU A 158 11.50 7.07 -1.01
C LEU A 158 12.61 7.34 -2.03
N LEU A 159 12.69 6.54 -3.09
CA LEU A 159 13.63 6.78 -4.20
C LEU A 159 13.33 8.09 -4.94
N PHE A 160 12.04 8.41 -5.18
CA PHE A 160 11.63 9.71 -5.72
C PHE A 160 12.08 10.86 -4.81
N MET A 161 11.85 10.77 -3.49
CA MET A 161 12.28 11.80 -2.56
C MET A 161 13.79 12.01 -2.60
N MET A 162 14.58 10.94 -2.72
CA MET A 162 16.04 11.06 -2.84
C MET A 162 16.47 11.71 -4.15
N ALA A 163 15.87 11.35 -5.26
CA ALA A 163 16.17 11.94 -6.56
C ALA A 163 15.73 13.42 -6.63
N MET A 164 14.54 13.73 -6.12
CA MET A 164 14.00 15.09 -6.06
C MET A 164 14.87 15.98 -5.15
N TYR A 165 15.25 15.50 -3.98
CA TYR A 165 16.18 16.22 -3.10
C TYR A 165 17.50 16.56 -3.81
N ARG A 166 18.10 15.59 -4.51
CA ARG A 166 19.34 15.83 -5.28
C ARG A 166 19.14 16.88 -6.38
N TYR A 167 18.00 16.84 -7.06
CA TYR A 167 17.67 17.87 -8.04
C TYR A 167 17.58 19.25 -7.39
N LEU A 168 16.85 19.36 -6.28
CA LEU A 168 16.65 20.63 -5.57
C LEU A 168 17.93 21.20 -4.95
N GLN A 169 18.87 20.35 -4.53
CA GLN A 169 20.15 20.77 -3.96
C GLN A 169 21.17 21.21 -5.03
N TYR A 170 21.26 20.45 -6.12
CA TYR A 170 22.36 20.60 -7.09
C TYR A 170 21.90 21.07 -8.47
N GLY A 171 20.61 21.26 -8.72
CA GLY A 171 20.08 21.64 -10.05
C GLY A 171 20.34 20.61 -11.15
N SER A 172 20.60 19.35 -10.78
CA SER A 172 21.03 18.30 -11.70
C SER A 172 19.89 17.81 -12.58
N LYS A 173 19.99 18.01 -13.92
CA LYS A 173 19.02 17.46 -14.88
C LYS A 173 18.94 15.93 -14.81
N LYS A 174 20.05 15.24 -14.54
CA LYS A 174 20.04 13.77 -14.35
C LYS A 174 19.16 13.38 -13.16
N ALA A 175 19.26 14.10 -12.04
CA ALA A 175 18.43 13.83 -10.87
C ALA A 175 16.94 14.11 -11.14
N LEU A 176 16.62 15.17 -11.89
CA LEU A 176 15.25 15.47 -12.33
C LEU A 176 14.66 14.34 -13.19
N ILE A 177 15.40 13.91 -14.22
CA ILE A 177 14.97 12.81 -15.08
C ILE A 177 14.83 11.50 -14.29
N THR A 178 15.77 11.22 -13.37
CA THR A 178 15.67 10.05 -12.49
C THR A 178 14.43 10.11 -11.62
N ALA A 179 14.11 11.28 -11.02
CA ALA A 179 12.88 11.46 -10.25
C ALA A 179 11.63 11.22 -11.12
N ALA A 180 11.61 11.75 -12.35
CA ALA A 180 10.50 11.57 -13.27
C ALA A 180 10.30 10.10 -13.70
N ILE A 181 11.38 9.36 -13.97
CA ILE A 181 11.33 7.94 -14.31
C ILE A 181 10.82 7.11 -13.13
N ILE A 182 11.34 7.35 -11.92
CA ILE A 182 10.88 6.67 -10.71
C ILE A 182 9.38 6.93 -10.50
N THR A 183 8.93 8.18 -10.71
CA THR A 183 7.51 8.55 -10.63
C THR A 183 6.68 7.80 -11.67
N ALA A 184 7.17 7.64 -12.91
CA ALA A 184 6.48 6.87 -13.92
C ALA A 184 6.28 5.40 -13.50
N PHE A 185 7.29 4.77 -12.92
CA PHE A 185 7.15 3.41 -12.35
C PHE A 185 6.21 3.37 -11.14
N ALA A 186 6.25 4.36 -10.26
CA ALA A 186 5.29 4.46 -9.16
C ALA A 186 3.85 4.54 -9.66
N CYS A 187 3.57 5.31 -10.72
CA CYS A 187 2.23 5.46 -11.31
C CYS A 187 1.69 4.17 -11.92
N ILE A 188 2.54 3.34 -12.54
CA ILE A 188 2.13 2.05 -13.07
C ILE A 188 2.26 0.91 -12.05
N THR A 189 2.74 1.19 -10.83
CA THR A 189 2.62 0.29 -9.69
C THR A 189 1.27 0.49 -8.99
N ARG A 190 0.88 1.76 -8.78
CA ARG A 190 -0.42 2.16 -8.20
C ARG A 190 -0.89 3.47 -8.82
N TYR A 191 -2.19 3.58 -9.09
CA TYR A 191 -2.78 4.83 -9.62
C TYR A 191 -2.56 6.03 -8.67
N ALA A 192 -2.42 5.77 -7.36
CA ALA A 192 -2.05 6.78 -6.37
C ALA A 192 -0.69 7.46 -6.65
N GLY A 193 0.15 6.91 -7.53
CA GLY A 193 1.39 7.55 -8.00
C GLY A 193 1.20 8.93 -8.62
N ILE A 194 -0.02 9.29 -9.05
CA ILE A 194 -0.35 10.64 -9.52
C ILE A 194 -0.09 11.71 -8.45
N THR A 195 -0.14 11.33 -7.17
CA THR A 195 0.20 12.22 -6.04
C THR A 195 1.68 12.58 -6.01
N ILE A 196 2.55 11.68 -6.48
CA ILE A 196 3.98 11.96 -6.64
C ILE A 196 4.20 12.93 -7.81
N ILE A 197 3.41 12.82 -8.91
CA ILE A 197 3.44 13.80 -10.01
C ILE A 197 3.06 15.18 -9.48
N ALA A 198 1.94 15.28 -8.75
CA ALA A 198 1.49 16.54 -8.16
C ALA A 198 2.55 17.14 -7.21
N THR A 199 3.12 16.30 -6.34
CA THR A 199 4.18 16.71 -5.40
C THR A 199 5.40 17.25 -6.14
N GLY A 200 5.93 16.51 -7.10
CA GLY A 200 7.11 16.92 -7.86
C GLY A 200 6.86 18.18 -8.67
N GLY A 201 5.71 18.25 -9.35
CA GLY A 201 5.32 19.41 -10.15
C GLY A 201 5.26 20.70 -9.34
N ILE A 202 4.52 20.68 -8.21
CA ILE A 202 4.38 21.87 -7.35
C ILE A 202 5.71 22.31 -6.73
N ILE A 203 6.53 21.35 -6.30
CA ILE A 203 7.85 21.63 -5.73
C ILE A 203 8.78 22.28 -6.77
N ILE A 204 8.78 21.82 -8.02
CA ILE A 204 9.59 22.40 -9.11
C ILE A 204 9.12 23.83 -9.40
N LEU A 205 7.80 24.04 -9.52
CA LEU A 205 7.22 25.35 -9.82
C LEU A 205 7.45 26.38 -8.71
N LEU A 206 7.41 25.96 -7.45
CA LEU A 206 7.65 26.82 -6.29
C LEU A 206 9.14 27.01 -5.93
N ASN A 207 10.07 26.37 -6.66
CA ASN A 207 11.51 26.48 -6.36
C ASN A 207 12.10 27.85 -6.68
N ASN A 208 12.08 28.75 -5.72
CA ASN A 208 12.55 30.15 -5.87
C ASN A 208 14.07 30.30 -6.13
N LYS A 209 14.86 29.22 -6.01
CA LYS A 209 16.28 29.22 -6.36
C LYS A 209 16.53 29.22 -7.87
N LEU A 210 15.50 28.89 -8.66
CA LEU A 210 15.57 28.83 -10.12
C LEU A 210 14.81 30.02 -10.74
N SER A 211 15.27 30.48 -11.90
CA SER A 211 14.52 31.46 -12.70
C SER A 211 13.20 30.87 -13.19
N LEU A 212 12.19 31.69 -13.42
CA LEU A 212 10.87 31.26 -13.89
C LEU A 212 10.93 30.41 -15.17
N PRO A 213 11.71 30.81 -16.24
CA PRO A 213 11.83 29.97 -17.42
C PRO A 213 12.39 28.57 -17.12
N LYS A 214 13.36 28.49 -16.20
CA LYS A 214 13.96 27.20 -15.82
C LYS A 214 12.98 26.34 -15.04
N ARG A 215 12.19 26.91 -14.10
CA ARG A 215 11.13 26.16 -13.39
C ARG A 215 10.12 25.57 -14.38
N PHE A 216 9.73 26.39 -15.36
CA PHE A 216 8.76 25.95 -16.37
C PHE A 216 9.34 24.84 -17.26
N THR A 217 10.59 25.00 -17.74
CA THR A 217 11.26 23.97 -18.55
C THR A 217 11.46 22.67 -17.76
N ASP A 218 11.95 22.77 -16.51
CA ASP A 218 12.18 21.60 -15.66
C ASP A 218 10.82 20.93 -15.28
N GLY A 219 9.78 21.75 -15.08
CA GLY A 219 8.41 21.29 -14.87
C GLY A 219 7.84 20.55 -16.08
N LEU A 220 8.08 21.04 -17.30
CA LEU A 220 7.69 20.37 -18.54
C LEU A 220 8.42 19.02 -18.72
N ILE A 221 9.74 18.97 -18.45
CA ILE A 221 10.52 17.73 -18.52
C ILE A 221 9.95 16.70 -17.53
N PHE A 222 9.73 17.10 -16.28
CA PHE A 222 9.16 16.23 -15.25
C PHE A 222 7.73 15.80 -15.62
N GLY A 223 6.87 16.74 -16.03
CA GLY A 223 5.47 16.50 -16.39
C GLY A 223 5.28 15.69 -17.67
N ALA A 224 6.26 15.68 -18.59
CA ALA A 224 6.22 14.84 -19.78
C ALA A 224 6.64 13.38 -19.49
N ILE A 225 7.65 13.19 -18.66
CA ILE A 225 8.20 11.84 -18.39
C ILE A 225 7.40 11.09 -17.34
N SER A 226 7.01 11.75 -16.23
CA SER A 226 6.39 11.06 -15.10
C SER A 226 5.04 10.40 -15.40
N PRO A 227 4.12 10.93 -16.24
CA PRO A 227 2.88 10.25 -16.56
C PRO A 227 3.00 9.28 -17.74
N LEU A 228 4.13 9.21 -18.43
CA LEU A 228 4.24 8.49 -19.71
C LEU A 228 3.81 7.02 -19.63
N LEU A 229 4.33 6.28 -18.64
CA LEU A 229 3.98 4.87 -18.48
C LEU A 229 2.51 4.70 -18.06
N LEU A 230 1.97 5.62 -17.28
CA LEU A 230 0.55 5.62 -16.90
C LEU A 230 -0.34 5.88 -18.14
N ILE A 231 0.03 6.82 -18.99
CA ILE A 231 -0.69 7.11 -20.25
C ILE A 231 -0.67 5.87 -21.16
N ILE A 232 0.46 5.19 -21.28
CA ILE A 232 0.57 3.94 -22.06
C ILE A 232 -0.34 2.86 -21.47
N ASN A 233 -0.38 2.73 -20.13
CA ASN A 233 -1.27 1.79 -19.45
C ASN A 233 -2.76 2.13 -19.67
N PHE A 234 -3.13 3.40 -19.58
CA PHE A 234 -4.50 3.84 -19.87
C PHE A 234 -4.90 3.62 -21.32
N TRP A 235 -4.00 3.92 -22.25
CA TRP A 235 -4.23 3.64 -23.67
C TRP A 235 -4.44 2.14 -23.93
N ARG A 236 -3.58 1.29 -23.37
CA ARG A 236 -3.77 -0.17 -23.43
C ARG A 236 -5.11 -0.60 -22.84
N ASN A 237 -5.48 -0.11 -21.67
CA ASN A 237 -6.74 -0.47 -21.02
C ASN A 237 -7.93 -0.06 -21.88
N TYR A 238 -7.91 1.15 -22.43
CA TYR A 238 -8.95 1.64 -23.32
C TYR A 238 -9.11 0.76 -24.57
N MET A 239 -8.00 0.35 -25.17
CA MET A 239 -8.03 -0.52 -26.37
C MET A 239 -8.60 -1.91 -26.11
N VAL A 240 -8.48 -2.45 -24.90
CA VAL A 240 -8.96 -3.80 -24.57
C VAL A 240 -10.31 -3.83 -23.88
N SER A 241 -10.77 -2.73 -23.29
CA SER A 241 -12.00 -2.71 -22.47
C SER A 241 -12.90 -1.49 -22.70
N GLY A 242 -12.46 -0.49 -23.47
CA GLY A 242 -13.18 0.79 -23.63
C GLY A 242 -13.11 1.69 -22.37
N THR A 243 -12.38 1.30 -21.31
CA THR A 243 -12.25 2.06 -20.07
C THR A 243 -10.78 2.30 -19.73
N LEU A 244 -10.48 3.34 -18.94
CA LEU A 244 -9.11 3.66 -18.54
C LEU A 244 -8.64 2.84 -17.33
N THR A 245 -9.55 2.58 -16.37
CA THR A 245 -9.23 1.96 -15.06
C THR A 245 -10.22 0.87 -14.66
N GLY A 246 -10.87 0.23 -15.62
CA GLY A 246 -11.98 -0.68 -15.37
C GLY A 246 -13.30 0.04 -15.09
N HIS A 247 -14.33 -0.75 -14.83
CA HIS A 247 -15.62 -0.22 -14.42
C HIS A 247 -15.53 0.20 -12.96
N ARG A 248 -15.70 1.49 -12.69
CA ARG A 248 -15.69 2.04 -11.33
C ARG A 248 -17.12 2.40 -10.93
N GLU A 249 -17.60 1.75 -9.91
CA GLU A 249 -18.88 2.11 -9.28
C GLU A 249 -18.73 3.45 -8.54
N GLN A 250 -19.81 4.21 -8.51
CA GLN A 250 -19.88 5.43 -7.73
C GLN A 250 -19.89 5.08 -6.24
N SER A 251 -19.15 5.85 -5.44
CA SER A 251 -19.15 5.68 -4.01
C SER A 251 -20.53 5.99 -3.41
N ILE A 252 -20.96 5.15 -2.50
CA ILE A 252 -22.15 5.40 -1.65
C ILE A 252 -21.75 6.01 -0.30
N THR A 253 -20.45 6.08 -0.01
CA THR A 253 -19.89 6.59 1.26
C THR A 253 -19.70 8.08 1.19
N PRO A 254 -20.37 8.88 2.03
CA PRO A 254 -20.22 10.33 2.07
C PRO A 254 -18.80 10.77 2.44
N LEU A 255 -18.40 11.96 1.99
CA LEU A 255 -17.10 12.55 2.30
C LEU A 255 -16.81 12.59 3.81
N ILE A 256 -17.81 12.92 4.62
CA ILE A 256 -17.65 13.02 6.08
C ILE A 256 -17.30 11.65 6.72
N THR A 257 -17.87 10.58 6.20
CA THR A 257 -17.56 9.21 6.63
C THR A 257 -16.13 8.82 6.23
N ASN A 258 -15.71 9.13 5.01
CA ASN A 258 -14.32 8.89 4.58
C ASN A 258 -13.30 9.71 5.39
N ILE A 259 -13.65 10.95 5.79
CA ILE A 259 -12.83 11.76 6.70
C ILE A 259 -12.78 11.10 8.08
N HIS A 260 -13.91 10.61 8.58
CA HIS A 260 -13.99 9.88 9.85
C HIS A 260 -13.12 8.63 9.83
N ASP A 261 -13.25 7.79 8.82
CA ASP A 261 -12.51 6.53 8.70
C ASP A 261 -10.99 6.76 8.58
N ALA A 262 -10.57 7.76 7.78
CA ALA A 262 -9.19 8.22 7.76
C ALA A 262 -8.72 8.66 9.17
N GLY A 263 -9.60 9.32 9.91
CA GLY A 263 -9.33 9.75 11.27
C GLY A 263 -9.18 8.60 12.26
N ILE A 264 -9.94 7.53 12.12
CA ILE A 264 -9.76 6.31 12.91
C ILE A 264 -8.37 5.73 12.66
N VAL A 265 -7.95 5.60 11.40
CA VAL A 265 -6.60 5.13 11.04
C VAL A 265 -5.51 6.01 11.68
N PHE A 266 -5.59 7.33 11.51
CA PHE A 266 -4.59 8.25 12.08
C PHE A 266 -4.62 8.28 13.61
N SER A 267 -5.79 8.11 14.23
CA SER A 267 -5.89 8.00 15.69
C SER A 267 -5.16 6.77 16.22
N GLY A 268 -5.19 5.65 15.50
CA GLY A 268 -4.41 4.45 15.83
C GLY A 268 -2.89 4.67 15.73
N TRP A 269 -2.43 5.67 14.96
CA TRP A 269 -1.01 6.04 14.86
C TRP A 269 -0.57 7.04 15.92
N LEU A 270 -1.49 7.67 16.64
CA LEU A 270 -1.18 8.70 17.63
C LEU A 270 -1.26 8.14 19.05
N PRO A 271 -0.29 8.48 19.93
CA PRO A 271 -0.41 8.12 21.34
C PRO A 271 -1.56 8.91 21.98
N PHE A 272 -2.26 8.29 22.92
CA PHE A 272 -3.32 8.89 23.74
C PHE A 272 -4.60 9.31 23.01
N VAL A 273 -4.72 9.01 21.72
CA VAL A 273 -5.93 9.29 20.96
C VAL A 273 -6.74 8.01 20.79
N HIS A 274 -7.90 7.94 21.41
CA HIS A 274 -8.85 6.87 21.15
C HIS A 274 -9.84 7.37 20.09
N GLY A 275 -9.93 6.65 18.98
CA GLY A 275 -10.80 7.00 17.86
C GLY A 275 -12.28 6.89 18.22
N ASN A 276 -12.86 7.95 18.81
CA ASN A 276 -14.31 8.14 18.80
C ASN A 276 -14.70 9.04 17.61
N ASN A 277 -15.99 9.07 17.27
CA ASN A 277 -16.48 9.75 16.07
C ASN A 277 -16.04 11.22 15.93
N THR A 278 -15.99 11.95 17.02
CA THR A 278 -15.63 13.38 16.99
C THR A 278 -14.12 13.56 16.97
N SER A 279 -13.36 12.81 17.76
CA SER A 279 -11.91 12.92 17.80
C SER A 279 -11.25 12.51 16.49
N ALA A 280 -11.78 11.51 15.78
CA ALA A 280 -11.28 11.07 14.50
C ALA A 280 -11.31 12.20 13.44
N ILE A 281 -12.43 12.89 13.31
CA ILE A 281 -12.58 14.02 12.37
C ILE A 281 -11.61 15.15 12.73
N ILE A 282 -11.49 15.48 14.02
CA ILE A 282 -10.57 16.53 14.50
C ILE A 282 -9.12 16.17 14.16
N VAL A 283 -8.72 14.91 14.32
CA VAL A 283 -7.36 14.43 13.99
C VAL A 283 -7.05 14.66 12.51
N VAL A 284 -7.92 14.29 11.59
CA VAL A 284 -7.69 14.52 10.15
C VAL A 284 -7.58 16.00 9.83
N ILE A 285 -8.50 16.81 10.35
CA ILE A 285 -8.47 18.27 10.14
C ILE A 285 -7.16 18.85 10.68
N ALA A 286 -6.73 18.44 11.88
CA ALA A 286 -5.49 18.91 12.48
C ALA A 286 -4.26 18.50 11.66
N ILE A 287 -4.22 17.26 11.16
CA ILE A 287 -3.12 16.77 10.29
C ILE A 287 -3.08 17.57 8.99
N ILE A 288 -4.20 17.73 8.29
CA ILE A 288 -4.27 18.48 7.03
C ILE A 288 -3.89 19.94 7.25
N ALA A 289 -4.46 20.59 8.27
CA ALA A 289 -4.12 21.97 8.62
C ALA A 289 -2.64 22.13 8.98
N GLY A 290 -2.09 21.21 9.77
CA GLY A 290 -0.66 21.18 10.11
C GLY A 290 0.22 21.05 8.87
N LEU A 291 -0.10 20.14 7.95
CA LEU A 291 0.63 19.96 6.69
C LEU A 291 0.53 21.21 5.79
N ILE A 292 -0.64 21.85 5.69
CA ILE A 292 -0.80 23.12 4.95
C ILE A 292 0.08 24.21 5.57
N ILE A 293 0.04 24.37 6.89
CA ILE A 293 0.87 25.35 7.61
C ILE A 293 2.35 25.08 7.38
N LEU A 294 2.78 23.81 7.44
CA LEU A 294 4.16 23.42 7.15
C LEU A 294 4.55 23.76 5.71
N CYS A 295 3.73 23.41 4.73
CA CYS A 295 3.99 23.72 3.33
C CYS A 295 4.08 25.23 3.10
N VAL A 296 3.12 25.99 3.61
CA VAL A 296 3.10 27.46 3.47
C VAL A 296 4.34 28.09 4.13
N THR A 297 4.65 27.71 5.36
CA THR A 297 5.80 28.27 6.07
C THR A 297 7.13 27.90 5.41
N GLN A 298 7.30 26.67 5.00
CA GLN A 298 8.57 26.21 4.41
C GLN A 298 8.76 26.69 2.97
N PHE A 299 7.69 26.75 2.17
CA PHE A 299 7.79 27.12 0.75
C PHE A 299 7.77 28.63 0.54
N LEU A 300 6.91 29.35 1.26
CA LEU A 300 6.69 30.79 1.03
C LEU A 300 7.56 31.67 1.93
N LYS A 301 7.71 31.31 3.21
CA LYS A 301 8.45 32.16 4.16
C LYS A 301 9.93 31.83 4.25
N ASP A 302 10.27 30.56 4.41
CA ASP A 302 11.62 30.13 4.73
C ASP A 302 12.45 29.70 3.50
N HIS A 303 11.84 29.61 2.32
CA HIS A 303 12.46 29.10 1.09
C HIS A 303 13.17 27.73 1.26
N ARG A 304 12.65 26.91 2.16
CA ARG A 304 13.25 25.61 2.57
C ARG A 304 12.76 24.45 1.72
N ILE A 305 12.26 24.71 0.52
CA ILE A 305 11.68 23.73 -0.39
C ILE A 305 12.61 22.55 -0.70
N SER A 306 13.91 22.75 -0.61
CA SER A 306 14.92 21.75 -0.93
C SER A 306 15.28 20.82 0.26
N ARG A 307 14.38 20.62 1.20
CA ARG A 307 14.56 19.71 2.34
C ARG A 307 13.66 18.47 2.19
N TYR A 308 14.11 17.35 2.72
CA TYR A 308 13.29 16.13 2.73
C TYR A 308 11.98 16.32 3.46
N GLU A 309 11.99 17.02 4.59
CA GLU A 309 10.81 17.27 5.41
C GLU A 309 9.74 18.06 4.63
N SER A 310 10.17 18.96 3.76
CA SER A 310 9.26 19.74 2.90
C SER A 310 8.67 18.89 1.79
N ILE A 311 9.48 18.01 1.17
CA ILE A 311 9.02 17.05 0.16
C ILE A 311 8.02 16.07 0.78
N ALA A 312 8.33 15.58 2.00
CA ALA A 312 7.48 14.69 2.74
C ALA A 312 6.13 15.31 3.11
N ALA A 313 6.13 16.57 3.61
CA ALA A 313 4.91 17.29 3.95
C ALA A 313 4.01 17.51 2.73
N ALA A 314 4.60 17.92 1.59
CA ALA A 314 3.84 18.12 0.35
C ALA A 314 3.26 16.80 -0.16
N TYR A 315 4.03 15.72 -0.14
CA TYR A 315 3.53 14.41 -0.55
C TYR A 315 2.41 13.92 0.36
N ALA A 316 2.60 13.97 1.68
CA ALA A 316 1.58 13.51 2.64
C ALA A 316 0.26 14.27 2.44
N LEU A 317 0.33 15.60 2.24
CA LEU A 317 -0.84 16.42 1.97
C LEU A 317 -1.58 15.97 0.70
N PHE A 318 -0.88 15.88 -0.44
CA PHE A 318 -1.50 15.47 -1.69
C PHE A 318 -2.03 14.04 -1.63
N TYR A 319 -1.30 13.14 -0.98
CA TYR A 319 -1.69 11.73 -0.89
C TYR A 319 -2.96 11.55 -0.05
N ILE A 320 -3.02 12.14 1.14
CA ILE A 320 -4.19 12.05 2.04
C ILE A 320 -5.43 12.63 1.36
N LEU A 321 -5.32 13.83 0.78
CA LEU A 321 -6.42 14.46 0.07
C LEU A 321 -6.88 13.61 -1.12
N PHE A 322 -5.94 13.05 -1.90
CA PHE A 322 -6.25 12.19 -3.03
C PHE A 322 -7.02 10.94 -2.60
N ILE A 323 -6.58 10.24 -1.55
CA ILE A 323 -7.24 9.01 -1.08
C ILE A 323 -8.65 9.32 -0.59
N ILE A 324 -8.84 10.36 0.24
CA ILE A 324 -10.16 10.75 0.76
C ILE A 324 -11.10 11.13 -0.40
N VAL A 325 -10.63 11.93 -1.36
CA VAL A 325 -11.43 12.34 -2.52
C VAL A 325 -11.77 11.14 -3.40
N THR A 326 -10.79 10.27 -3.68
CA THR A 326 -11.01 9.09 -4.52
C THR A 326 -12.01 8.13 -3.89
N ALA A 327 -11.93 7.88 -2.58
CA ALA A 327 -12.88 7.05 -1.85
C ALA A 327 -14.30 7.65 -1.82
N THR A 328 -14.42 8.98 -1.96
CA THR A 328 -15.72 9.67 -2.01
C THR A 328 -16.36 9.61 -3.41
N ILE A 329 -15.53 9.53 -4.47
CA ILE A 329 -16.02 9.49 -5.86
C ILE A 329 -16.20 8.05 -6.34
N SER A 330 -15.24 7.18 -6.02
CA SER A 330 -15.21 5.78 -6.45
C SER A 330 -15.40 4.87 -5.24
N ARG A 331 -16.11 3.76 -5.44
CA ARG A 331 -16.40 2.81 -4.38
C ARG A 331 -15.14 2.15 -3.85
N PHE A 332 -14.97 2.23 -2.53
CA PHE A 332 -13.96 1.53 -1.73
C PHE A 332 -14.68 0.66 -0.69
N GLU A 333 -14.04 -0.40 -0.23
CA GLU A 333 -14.54 -1.24 0.87
C GLU A 333 -14.49 -0.53 2.24
N GLY A 334 -14.07 0.71 2.28
CA GLY A 334 -13.80 1.55 3.44
C GLY A 334 -12.35 2.01 3.47
N LEU A 335 -12.08 3.12 4.16
CA LEU A 335 -10.71 3.60 4.34
C LEU A 335 -10.07 2.91 5.54
N ILE A 336 -9.23 1.92 5.26
CA ILE A 336 -8.46 1.15 6.24
C ILE A 336 -6.98 1.59 6.27
N SER A 337 -6.21 1.04 7.22
CA SER A 337 -4.78 1.33 7.44
C SER A 337 -3.97 1.22 6.14
N ARG A 338 -4.16 0.16 5.37
CA ARG A 338 -3.51 -0.11 4.10
C ARG A 338 -3.48 1.09 3.15
N PHE A 339 -4.62 1.79 2.98
CA PHE A 339 -4.69 2.93 2.06
C PHE A 339 -3.94 4.16 2.56
N MET A 340 -3.69 4.30 3.86
CA MET A 340 -2.99 5.44 4.46
C MET A 340 -1.50 5.17 4.71
N THR A 341 -1.08 3.91 4.76
CA THR A 341 0.31 3.48 5.05
C THR A 341 1.38 4.17 4.19
N PRO A 342 1.19 4.45 2.87
CA PRO A 342 2.18 5.20 2.11
C PRO A 342 2.44 6.63 2.61
N ALA A 343 1.51 7.22 3.40
CA ALA A 343 1.72 8.50 4.04
C ALA A 343 2.45 8.40 5.39
N PHE A 344 2.61 7.20 5.99
CA PHE A 344 3.11 7.04 7.34
C PHE A 344 4.51 7.63 7.54
N ILE A 345 5.51 7.20 6.74
CA ILE A 345 6.89 7.72 6.84
C ILE A 345 6.95 9.24 6.57
N PRO A 346 6.30 9.77 5.50
CA PRO A 346 6.22 11.21 5.26
C PRO A 346 5.59 12.00 6.41
N LEU A 347 4.50 11.50 7.01
CA LEU A 347 3.87 12.12 8.17
C LEU A 347 4.77 12.10 9.40
N LEU A 348 5.43 10.96 9.65
CA LEU A 348 6.34 10.81 10.78
C LEU A 348 7.49 11.83 10.70
N TRP A 349 8.07 12.03 9.52
CA TRP A 349 9.10 13.04 9.31
C TRP A 349 8.57 14.46 9.43
N SER A 350 7.45 14.76 8.77
CA SER A 350 6.86 16.12 8.75
C SER A 350 6.39 16.54 10.15
N GLY A 351 5.81 15.61 10.90
CA GLY A 351 5.27 15.88 12.24
C GLY A 351 6.32 15.97 13.34
N SER A 352 7.52 15.46 13.12
CA SER A 352 8.52 15.36 14.23
C SER A 352 9.86 16.05 13.99
N TYR A 353 10.20 16.46 12.76
CA TYR A 353 11.51 17.05 12.42
C TYR A 353 11.87 18.28 13.28
N TRP A 354 10.88 19.07 13.69
CA TRP A 354 11.06 20.30 14.46
C TRP A 354 11.50 20.06 15.91
N LEU A 355 11.37 18.84 16.43
CA LEU A 355 11.82 18.48 17.78
C LEU A 355 13.34 18.67 17.96
N VAL A 356 14.12 18.36 16.93
CA VAL A 356 15.58 18.42 16.99
C VAL A 356 16.09 19.88 17.08
N PRO A 357 15.66 20.82 16.20
CA PRO A 357 16.06 22.21 16.34
C PRO A 357 15.58 22.86 17.64
N LEU A 358 14.37 22.57 18.11
CA LEU A 358 13.88 23.10 19.39
C LEU A 358 14.77 22.66 20.56
N SER A 359 15.16 21.39 20.59
CA SER A 359 16.07 20.90 21.63
C SER A 359 17.45 21.55 21.54
N LYS A 360 18.00 21.78 20.34
CA LYS A 360 19.32 22.39 20.14
C LYS A 360 19.34 23.91 20.44
N GLN A 361 18.27 24.62 20.14
CA GLN A 361 18.15 26.08 20.31
C GLN A 361 17.79 26.48 21.75
N SER A 362 17.36 25.54 22.58
CA SER A 362 17.02 25.83 23.98
C SER A 362 18.27 26.23 24.76
N LYS A 363 18.24 27.45 25.33
CA LYS A 363 19.39 28.01 26.09
C LYS A 363 19.48 27.49 27.51
N THR A 364 18.38 27.08 28.11
CA THR A 364 18.34 26.65 29.53
C THR A 364 18.37 25.11 29.63
N PHE A 365 19.16 24.60 30.54
CA PHE A 365 19.26 23.16 30.85
C PHE A 365 17.91 22.55 31.18
N VAL A 366 17.10 23.25 31.98
CA VAL A 366 15.75 22.82 32.39
C VAL A 366 14.85 22.64 31.18
N LYS A 367 14.84 23.60 30.24
CA LYS A 367 14.05 23.47 28.99
C LYS A 367 14.49 22.30 28.08
N LYS A 368 15.82 22.07 28.03
CA LYS A 368 16.33 20.89 27.29
C LYS A 368 15.86 19.58 27.94
N LEU A 369 15.94 19.49 29.25
CA LEU A 369 15.51 18.31 29.99
C LEU A 369 14.01 18.07 29.87
N SER A 370 13.20 19.14 29.98
CA SER A 370 11.74 19.06 29.81
C SER A 370 11.34 18.62 28.40
N LEU A 371 11.98 19.17 27.35
CA LEU A 371 11.73 18.76 25.96
C LEU A 371 12.18 17.32 25.69
N ALA A 372 13.32 16.90 26.26
CA ALA A 372 13.77 15.53 26.14
C ALA A 372 12.83 14.56 26.88
N GLY A 373 12.41 14.90 28.10
CA GLY A 373 11.46 14.11 28.89
C GLY A 373 10.11 13.98 28.18
N LEU A 374 9.57 15.07 27.63
CA LEU A 374 8.33 15.06 26.83
C LEU A 374 8.50 14.21 25.57
N GLY A 375 9.60 14.35 24.85
CA GLY A 375 9.88 13.55 23.65
C GLY A 375 10.00 12.05 23.97
N ILE A 376 10.68 11.69 25.05
CA ILE A 376 10.78 10.30 25.52
C ILE A 376 9.39 9.78 25.89
N PHE A 377 8.61 10.55 26.63
CA PHE A 377 7.26 10.17 27.05
C PHE A 377 6.34 9.90 25.85
N ILE A 378 6.27 10.85 24.88
CA ILE A 378 5.48 10.69 23.65
C ILE A 378 5.95 9.45 22.87
N LEU A 379 7.27 9.30 22.69
CA LEU A 379 7.84 8.19 21.95
C LEU A 379 7.55 6.85 22.63
N SER A 380 7.76 6.77 23.96
CA SER A 380 7.50 5.53 24.71
C SER A 380 6.04 5.13 24.66
N SER A 381 5.13 6.10 24.77
CA SER A 381 3.69 5.84 24.66
C SER A 381 3.29 5.39 23.26
N PHE A 382 3.84 6.02 22.24
CA PHE A 382 3.63 5.62 20.83
C PHE A 382 4.14 4.20 20.60
N GLN A 383 5.38 3.89 21.02
CA GLN A 383 5.96 2.56 20.88
C GLN A 383 5.22 1.49 21.69
N TYR A 384 4.73 1.83 22.88
CA TYR A 384 3.94 0.90 23.68
C TYR A 384 2.66 0.48 22.97
N ASN A 385 1.93 1.44 22.39
CA ASN A 385 0.70 1.15 21.65
C ASN A 385 0.99 0.30 20.40
N GLN A 386 2.06 0.61 19.66
CA GLN A 386 2.45 -0.17 18.49
C GLN A 386 2.86 -1.59 18.86
N LEU A 387 3.71 -1.74 19.87
CA LEU A 387 4.12 -3.06 20.35
C LEU A 387 2.95 -3.90 20.88
N ALA A 388 1.97 -3.27 21.53
CA ALA A 388 0.76 -3.98 21.96
C ALA A 388 -0.05 -4.52 20.79
N ALA A 389 -0.26 -3.69 19.76
CA ALA A 389 -0.95 -4.09 18.53
C ALA A 389 -0.17 -5.17 17.76
N ASP A 390 1.14 -5.02 17.65
CA ASP A 390 2.00 -6.01 16.99
C ASP A 390 2.03 -7.35 17.74
N ALA A 391 2.01 -7.32 19.09
CA ALA A 391 1.96 -8.52 19.90
C ALA A 391 0.63 -9.27 19.75
N GLU A 392 -0.50 -8.55 19.70
CA GLU A 392 -1.81 -9.12 19.44
C GLU A 392 -1.86 -9.74 18.04
N THR A 393 -1.39 -8.99 17.03
CA THR A 393 -1.29 -9.51 15.66
C THR A 393 -0.39 -10.73 15.59
N TRP A 394 0.78 -10.70 16.25
CA TRP A 394 1.71 -11.83 16.28
C TRP A 394 1.09 -13.07 16.92
N ASP A 395 0.33 -12.94 18.01
CA ASP A 395 -0.35 -14.06 18.66
C ASP A 395 -1.36 -14.73 17.70
N GLY A 396 -2.07 -13.98 16.88
CA GLY A 396 -2.93 -14.54 15.84
C GLY A 396 -2.14 -15.19 14.70
N VAL A 397 -1.18 -14.46 14.15
CA VAL A 397 -0.44 -14.86 12.95
C VAL A 397 0.47 -16.07 13.16
N LYS A 398 1.11 -16.21 14.33
CA LYS A 398 2.00 -17.34 14.62
C LYS A 398 1.26 -18.69 14.64
N ASP A 399 -0.01 -18.67 15.04
CA ASP A 399 -0.82 -19.88 15.24
C ASP A 399 -1.80 -20.15 14.08
N ALA A 400 -2.30 -19.11 13.41
CA ALA A 400 -3.30 -19.21 12.36
C ALA A 400 -2.81 -18.74 10.98
N GLY A 401 -1.70 -18.01 10.90
CA GLY A 401 -1.17 -17.45 9.65
C GLY A 401 -1.63 -16.03 9.37
N ILE A 402 -1.08 -15.43 8.30
CA ILE A 402 -1.44 -14.09 7.83
C ILE A 402 -2.88 -14.13 7.26
N PRO A 403 -3.75 -13.15 7.62
CA PRO A 403 -5.10 -13.07 7.08
C PRO A 403 -5.17 -13.18 5.55
N GLY A 404 -6.15 -13.93 5.06
CA GLY A 404 -6.35 -14.21 3.63
C GLY A 404 -6.31 -15.71 3.29
N TYR A 405 -6.28 -16.05 2.00
CA TYR A 405 -6.46 -17.43 1.52
C TYR A 405 -5.34 -18.40 1.89
N THR A 406 -4.26 -17.93 2.49
CA THR A 406 -3.17 -18.75 3.04
C THR A 406 -3.33 -19.01 4.54
N GLU A 407 -4.28 -18.36 5.20
CA GLU A 407 -4.58 -18.51 6.62
C GLU A 407 -5.27 -19.85 6.92
N ASP A 408 -5.12 -20.35 8.15
CA ASP A 408 -5.73 -21.60 8.62
C ASP A 408 -7.25 -21.58 8.56
N GLN A 409 -7.89 -20.43 8.74
CA GLN A 409 -9.33 -20.28 8.61
C GLN A 409 -9.81 -20.74 7.22
N TRP A 410 -9.09 -20.39 6.16
CA TRP A 410 -9.41 -20.79 4.80
C TRP A 410 -8.90 -22.20 4.48
N THR A 411 -7.63 -22.49 4.78
CA THR A 411 -7.03 -23.79 4.43
C THR A 411 -7.63 -24.97 5.20
N LYS A 412 -8.17 -24.73 6.40
CA LYS A 412 -8.87 -25.71 7.23
C LYS A 412 -10.40 -25.67 7.08
N SER A 413 -10.94 -24.75 6.30
CA SER A 413 -12.38 -24.61 6.01
C SER A 413 -12.94 -25.91 5.44
N GLU A 414 -14.06 -26.37 5.99
CA GLU A 414 -14.76 -27.58 5.48
C GLU A 414 -15.25 -27.37 4.05
N THR A 415 -15.75 -26.18 3.74
CA THR A 415 -16.21 -25.79 2.41
C THR A 415 -15.04 -25.82 1.42
N VAL A 416 -13.91 -25.20 1.78
CA VAL A 416 -12.70 -25.17 0.94
C VAL A 416 -12.17 -26.58 0.72
N GLN A 417 -11.99 -27.38 1.77
CA GLN A 417 -11.50 -28.75 1.64
C GLN A 417 -12.41 -29.63 0.77
N PHE A 418 -13.73 -29.36 0.80
CA PHE A 418 -14.65 -30.08 -0.05
C PHE A 418 -14.51 -29.70 -1.52
N ILE A 419 -14.45 -28.39 -1.84
CA ILE A 419 -14.31 -27.95 -3.24
C ILE A 419 -12.92 -28.31 -3.81
N GLU A 420 -11.86 -28.26 -3.00
CA GLU A 420 -10.51 -28.63 -3.40
C GLU A 420 -10.40 -30.13 -3.74
N LYS A 421 -10.88 -31.00 -2.85
CA LYS A 421 -10.86 -32.45 -3.04
C LYS A 421 -11.78 -32.94 -4.16
N ASN A 422 -12.87 -32.22 -4.39
CA ASN A 422 -13.92 -32.60 -5.33
C ASN A 422 -14.08 -31.50 -6.42
N ALA A 423 -12.99 -30.95 -6.92
CA ALA A 423 -13.03 -29.99 -8.04
C ALA A 423 -13.79 -30.53 -9.28
N LEU A 424 -14.07 -31.83 -9.29
CA LEU A 424 -14.86 -32.56 -10.30
C LEU A 424 -16.41 -32.53 -10.11
N PRO A 425 -17.03 -32.21 -8.93
CA PRO A 425 -18.49 -32.17 -8.88
C PRO A 425 -19.07 -30.97 -9.65
N PHE A 426 -18.27 -29.96 -9.95
CA PHE A 426 -18.71 -28.84 -10.77
C PHE A 426 -18.68 -29.26 -12.24
N LYS A 427 -19.86 -29.41 -12.87
CA LYS A 427 -20.01 -29.70 -14.29
C LYS A 427 -19.30 -28.63 -15.12
N GLU A 428 -18.60 -29.03 -16.18
CA GLU A 428 -17.76 -28.09 -16.97
C GLU A 428 -18.57 -26.93 -17.59
N ASN A 429 -19.84 -27.18 -17.91
CA ASN A 429 -20.71 -26.21 -18.58
C ASN A 429 -21.48 -25.31 -17.59
N TYR A 430 -21.24 -25.43 -16.27
CA TYR A 430 -21.92 -24.64 -15.24
C TYR A 430 -21.03 -23.47 -14.80
N THR A 431 -21.65 -22.30 -14.71
CA THR A 431 -21.01 -21.11 -14.13
C THR A 431 -20.93 -21.29 -12.60
N ILE A 432 -19.81 -20.97 -12.01
CA ILE A 432 -19.65 -20.96 -10.53
C ILE A 432 -19.75 -19.51 -10.07
N TYR A 433 -20.75 -19.21 -9.27
CA TYR A 433 -20.90 -17.93 -8.57
C TYR A 433 -20.47 -18.08 -7.12
N SER A 434 -19.84 -17.05 -6.56
CA SER A 434 -19.47 -17.04 -5.15
C SER A 434 -19.41 -15.61 -4.59
N ASP A 435 -19.62 -15.46 -3.32
CA ASP A 435 -19.30 -14.27 -2.53
C ASP A 435 -17.78 -14.04 -2.43
N ALA A 436 -16.97 -15.10 -2.59
CA ALA A 436 -15.52 -15.08 -2.71
C ALA A 436 -15.06 -15.89 -3.94
N TYR A 437 -15.37 -15.40 -5.15
CA TYR A 437 -15.12 -16.12 -6.41
C TYR A 437 -13.63 -16.31 -6.71
N ASP A 438 -12.79 -15.43 -6.24
CA ASP A 438 -11.34 -15.50 -6.28
C ASP A 438 -10.78 -16.57 -5.34
N ALA A 439 -11.39 -16.80 -4.16
CA ALA A 439 -11.09 -17.94 -3.31
C ALA A 439 -11.45 -19.27 -4.00
N VAL A 440 -12.60 -19.34 -4.69
CA VAL A 440 -12.95 -20.51 -5.49
C VAL A 440 -11.85 -20.82 -6.50
N TYR A 441 -11.38 -19.81 -7.24
CA TYR A 441 -10.27 -20.01 -8.16
C TYR A 441 -8.97 -20.41 -7.46
N TRP A 442 -8.64 -19.75 -6.35
CA TRP A 442 -7.42 -19.99 -5.60
C TRP A 442 -7.26 -21.46 -5.19
N PHE A 443 -8.32 -22.07 -4.70
CA PHE A 443 -8.30 -23.44 -4.21
C PHE A 443 -8.60 -24.51 -5.28
N THR A 444 -9.32 -24.16 -6.35
CA THR A 444 -9.78 -25.15 -7.34
C THR A 444 -9.12 -24.99 -8.72
N GLY A 445 -8.51 -23.84 -9.00
CA GLY A 445 -8.02 -23.47 -10.34
C GLY A 445 -9.16 -23.18 -11.34
N ARG A 446 -10.44 -23.19 -10.92
CA ARG A 446 -11.59 -22.93 -11.79
C ARG A 446 -12.07 -21.50 -11.65
N PRO A 447 -12.21 -20.75 -12.77
CA PRO A 447 -12.70 -19.39 -12.71
C PRO A 447 -14.14 -19.36 -12.20
N GLY A 448 -14.41 -18.50 -11.24
CA GLY A 448 -15.73 -18.16 -10.73
C GLY A 448 -16.17 -16.77 -11.19
N LYS A 449 -17.45 -16.47 -10.99
CA LYS A 449 -18.02 -15.13 -11.12
C LYS A 449 -18.42 -14.62 -9.73
N PHE A 450 -18.23 -13.32 -9.52
CA PHE A 450 -18.70 -12.67 -8.32
C PHE A 450 -20.23 -12.68 -8.25
N LEU A 451 -20.80 -12.93 -7.08
CA LEU A 451 -22.23 -12.75 -6.87
C LEU A 451 -22.57 -11.28 -7.05
N PRO A 452 -23.66 -10.96 -7.77
CA PRO A 452 -23.95 -9.57 -8.13
C PRO A 452 -24.26 -8.72 -6.91
N PRO A 453 -23.80 -7.44 -6.89
CA PRO A 453 -24.27 -6.45 -5.95
C PRO A 453 -25.77 -6.22 -6.07
N ARG A 454 -26.46 -5.99 -4.94
CA ARG A 454 -27.94 -5.80 -4.89
C ARG A 454 -28.43 -4.68 -5.80
N GLU A 455 -27.67 -3.60 -5.87
CA GLU A 455 -28.04 -2.39 -6.58
C GLU A 455 -27.69 -2.41 -8.07
N TYR A 456 -26.91 -3.42 -8.52
CA TYR A 456 -26.50 -3.53 -9.95
C TYR A 456 -27.43 -4.47 -10.71
N GLU A 457 -28.58 -3.95 -11.09
CA GLU A 457 -29.67 -4.68 -11.74
C GLU A 457 -29.24 -5.51 -12.99
N PRO A 458 -28.33 -5.05 -13.88
CA PRO A 458 -27.89 -5.85 -15.01
C PRO A 458 -27.21 -7.17 -14.60
N ALA A 459 -26.31 -7.14 -13.62
CA ALA A 459 -25.63 -8.34 -13.12
C ALA A 459 -26.58 -9.27 -12.37
N VAL A 460 -27.54 -8.71 -11.61
CA VAL A 460 -28.60 -9.50 -10.96
C VAL A 460 -29.45 -10.22 -11.99
N LYS A 461 -29.83 -9.56 -13.08
CA LYS A 461 -30.59 -10.17 -14.20
C LYS A 461 -29.76 -11.25 -14.89
N GLU A 462 -28.48 -11.02 -15.16
CA GLU A 462 -27.56 -12.01 -15.73
C GLU A 462 -27.54 -13.28 -14.87
N PHE A 463 -27.27 -13.12 -13.58
CA PHE A 463 -27.25 -14.22 -12.61
C PHE A 463 -28.56 -14.99 -12.57
N LEU A 464 -29.70 -14.30 -12.46
CA LEU A 464 -31.02 -14.94 -12.39
C LEU A 464 -31.38 -15.70 -13.68
N ASN A 465 -30.94 -15.24 -14.84
CA ASN A 465 -31.20 -15.85 -16.14
C ASN A 465 -30.21 -16.96 -16.51
N ASP A 466 -29.10 -17.14 -15.80
CA ASP A 466 -28.15 -18.21 -16.08
C ASP A 466 -28.83 -19.59 -15.87
N PRO A 467 -28.96 -20.43 -16.91
CA PRO A 467 -29.72 -21.67 -16.85
C PRO A 467 -29.00 -22.76 -16.07
N HIS A 468 -27.68 -22.67 -15.91
CA HIS A 468 -26.85 -23.70 -15.28
C HIS A 468 -25.75 -23.10 -14.44
N CYS A 469 -25.93 -23.10 -13.13
CA CYS A 469 -24.89 -22.57 -12.24
C CYS A 469 -24.79 -23.30 -10.91
N TYR A 470 -23.61 -23.22 -10.34
CA TYR A 470 -23.37 -23.49 -8.92
C TYR A 470 -23.23 -22.17 -8.18
N MET A 471 -23.55 -22.18 -6.91
CA MET A 471 -23.23 -21.10 -5.98
C MET A 471 -22.46 -21.69 -4.81
N VAL A 472 -21.24 -21.22 -4.62
CA VAL A 472 -20.44 -21.48 -3.43
C VAL A 472 -20.57 -20.27 -2.52
N TRP A 473 -21.19 -20.44 -1.39
CA TRP A 473 -21.39 -19.41 -0.39
C TRP A 473 -20.49 -19.68 0.81
N PHE A 474 -19.61 -18.75 1.11
CA PHE A 474 -18.80 -18.78 2.32
C PHE A 474 -19.46 -17.90 3.39
N ASN A 475 -19.52 -18.36 4.65
CA ASN A 475 -20.07 -17.57 5.74
C ASN A 475 -19.04 -16.53 6.27
N ASP A 476 -18.09 -16.15 5.48
CA ASP A 476 -17.06 -15.18 5.83
C ASP A 476 -17.61 -13.76 5.71
N GLY A 477 -18.21 -13.29 6.81
CA GLY A 477 -18.62 -11.92 7.03
C GLY A 477 -19.30 -11.24 5.84
N ALA A 478 -20.54 -11.60 5.61
CA ALA A 478 -21.36 -11.18 4.49
C ALA A 478 -21.05 -9.77 3.99
N ASN A 479 -20.48 -9.67 2.80
CA ASN A 479 -20.45 -8.41 2.07
C ASN A 479 -21.90 -7.92 1.92
N SER A 480 -22.28 -6.93 2.71
CA SER A 480 -23.64 -6.39 2.79
C SER A 480 -24.18 -5.88 1.45
N ASP A 481 -23.30 -5.71 0.48
CA ASP A 481 -23.63 -5.20 -0.85
C ASP A 481 -24.15 -6.28 -1.80
N LEU A 482 -23.87 -7.54 -1.50
CA LEU A 482 -24.31 -8.66 -2.33
C LEU A 482 -25.80 -8.96 -2.15
N ILE A 483 -26.38 -9.63 -3.13
CA ILE A 483 -27.73 -10.16 -3.01
C ILE A 483 -27.79 -11.18 -1.87
N ASP A 484 -28.84 -11.07 -1.07
CA ASP A 484 -29.07 -11.92 0.10
C ASP A 484 -29.25 -13.39 -0.27
N LEU A 485 -28.65 -14.30 0.49
CA LEU A 485 -28.74 -15.75 0.29
C LEU A 485 -30.17 -16.25 0.25
N ASN A 486 -31.03 -15.74 1.16
CA ASN A 486 -32.44 -16.13 1.20
C ASN A 486 -33.22 -15.65 -0.02
N PHE A 487 -32.88 -14.45 -0.53
CA PHE A 487 -33.45 -13.94 -1.78
C PHE A 487 -33.05 -14.82 -2.96
N ILE A 488 -31.75 -15.16 -3.09
CA ILE A 488 -31.24 -16.02 -4.16
C ILE A 488 -31.94 -17.37 -4.16
N THR A 489 -31.94 -18.07 -3.03
CA THR A 489 -32.49 -19.42 -2.93
C THR A 489 -33.98 -19.49 -3.19
N ARG A 490 -34.73 -18.44 -2.81
CA ARG A 490 -36.19 -18.36 -3.04
C ARG A 490 -36.54 -18.07 -4.51
N ILE A 491 -35.87 -17.09 -5.13
CA ILE A 491 -36.22 -16.64 -6.49
C ILE A 491 -35.65 -17.59 -7.54
N LYS A 492 -34.38 -17.97 -7.43
CA LYS A 492 -33.74 -18.88 -8.38
C LYS A 492 -34.06 -20.35 -8.09
N LYS A 493 -34.69 -20.67 -6.92
CA LYS A 493 -35.00 -22.04 -6.49
C LYS A 493 -33.82 -22.98 -6.58
N MET A 494 -32.66 -22.53 -6.09
CA MET A 494 -31.45 -23.32 -6.11
C MET A 494 -31.58 -24.51 -5.12
N LYS A 495 -31.10 -25.68 -5.53
CA LYS A 495 -31.07 -26.88 -4.74
C LYS A 495 -29.80 -26.89 -3.87
N LEU A 496 -29.96 -27.09 -2.56
CA LEU A 496 -28.83 -27.32 -1.67
C LEU A 496 -28.12 -28.61 -2.05
N VAL A 497 -26.84 -28.55 -2.41
CA VAL A 497 -26.00 -29.72 -2.69
C VAL A 497 -25.39 -30.23 -1.38
N LYS A 498 -24.78 -29.30 -0.61
CA LYS A 498 -24.18 -29.63 0.67
C LYS A 498 -24.08 -28.39 1.57
N GLN A 499 -24.32 -28.60 2.86
CA GLN A 499 -24.14 -27.59 3.91
C GLN A 499 -22.92 -27.95 4.75
N PHE A 500 -22.16 -26.93 5.14
CA PHE A 500 -21.00 -27.01 6.02
C PHE A 500 -21.18 -26.05 7.20
N SER A 501 -20.29 -26.12 8.18
CA SER A 501 -20.30 -25.19 9.32
C SER A 501 -19.95 -23.75 8.90
N ASP A 502 -19.15 -23.60 7.85
CA ASP A 502 -18.54 -22.38 7.33
C ASP A 502 -19.00 -21.99 5.92
N GLY A 503 -20.02 -22.67 5.38
CA GLY A 503 -20.53 -22.35 4.06
C GLY A 503 -21.55 -23.32 3.52
N ALA A 504 -21.94 -23.14 2.26
CA ALA A 504 -22.89 -24.01 1.58
C ALA A 504 -22.68 -24.01 0.06
N ILE A 505 -23.02 -25.11 -0.58
CA ILE A 505 -22.98 -25.24 -2.03
C ILE A 505 -24.37 -25.50 -2.55
N TYR A 506 -24.79 -24.72 -3.53
CA TYR A 506 -26.07 -24.83 -4.19
C TYR A 506 -25.90 -25.08 -5.68
N GLU A 507 -26.85 -25.75 -6.31
CA GLU A 507 -26.91 -26.03 -7.73
C GLU A 507 -28.25 -25.53 -8.31
N TYR A 508 -28.16 -24.94 -9.49
CA TYR A 508 -29.32 -24.64 -10.33
C TYR A 508 -29.07 -25.20 -11.73
N GLY A 509 -29.98 -26.04 -12.20
CA GLY A 509 -29.97 -26.60 -13.56
C GLY A 509 -31.39 -26.87 -14.00
N LYS A 510 -31.77 -26.35 -15.17
CA LYS A 510 -33.03 -26.66 -15.84
C LYS A 510 -32.91 -27.95 -16.65
#